data_c33f09ff0e5a85d985ceb5a43931012b
#
_entry.id   c33f09ff0e5a85d985ceb5a43931012b
#
_cell.length_a   1.000
_cell.length_b   1.000
_cell.length_c   1.000
_cell.angle_alpha   90.00
_cell.angle_beta   90.00
_cell.angle_gamma   90.00
#
_symmetry.space_group_name_H-M   'P 1'
#
loop_
_entity.id
_entity.type
_entity.pdbx_description
1 polymer ?
#
loop_
_entity_poly.entity_id
_entity_poly.type
_entity_poly.pdbx_seq_one_letter_code
_entity_poly.pdbx_strand_id
1 'polypeptide(L)'
;MTVKKRGLAKGRGLDALLGSIQKEKLQLEVQALDHGQLKQINVKDLKRGNYQPRRFIHEEDLQELAASIKKHGVMQPIVIRPIEDDVHQYEIIAGERRWRAAQIAGLTEVPAIVRDLSDQVAIALALIENIQRQDLNPIDQAMALQRFHEEFGLSHQEIAETVGKARTTVSNL
;
A
#
# COMPACT_ATOMS: atom_id res chain seq x y z
N MET A 1 17.85 -57.68 0.70
CA MET A 1 17.36 -56.72 -0.33
C MET A 1 16.55 -55.66 0.34
N THR A 2 17.15 -54.52 0.57
CA THR A 2 16.54 -53.39 1.28
C THR A 2 16.01 -52.38 0.26
N VAL A 3 14.70 -52.29 0.15
CA VAL A 3 14.02 -51.32 -0.74
C VAL A 3 14.07 -49.93 -0.09
N LYS A 4 14.88 -49.05 -0.68
CA LYS A 4 14.99 -47.64 -0.32
C LYS A 4 13.70 -46.94 -0.75
N LYS A 5 12.80 -46.61 0.16
CA LYS A 5 11.66 -45.72 -0.07
C LYS A 5 12.20 -44.31 -0.35
N ARG A 6 12.17 -43.89 -1.63
CA ARG A 6 12.32 -42.48 -2.03
C ARG A 6 11.10 -41.73 -1.54
N GLY A 7 11.24 -40.99 -0.45
CA GLY A 7 10.25 -40.00 -0.03
C GLY A 7 10.16 -38.91 -1.08
N LEU A 8 9.01 -38.78 -1.72
CA LEU A 8 8.68 -37.63 -2.57
C LEU A 8 8.75 -36.36 -1.73
N ALA A 9 9.59 -35.47 -2.11
CA ALA A 9 9.60 -34.08 -1.65
C ALA A 9 8.32 -33.38 -2.18
N LYS A 10 7.19 -33.67 -1.54
CA LYS A 10 5.92 -32.99 -1.78
C LYS A 10 5.89 -31.73 -0.89
N GLY A 11 6.01 -30.56 -1.48
CA GLY A 11 5.76 -29.31 -0.78
C GLY A 11 6.42 -28.09 -1.44
N ARG A 12 7.70 -28.18 -1.77
CA ARG A 12 8.47 -27.02 -2.24
C ARG A 12 8.11 -26.49 -3.64
N GLY A 13 7.55 -27.32 -4.50
CA GLY A 13 7.16 -26.91 -5.85
C GLY A 13 5.80 -26.21 -5.92
N LEU A 14 4.87 -26.59 -5.04
CA LEU A 14 3.52 -26.02 -5.04
C LEU A 14 3.50 -24.63 -4.38
N ASP A 15 4.24 -24.48 -3.27
CA ASP A 15 4.37 -23.19 -2.57
C ASP A 15 5.13 -22.18 -3.42
N ALA A 16 6.16 -22.61 -4.15
CA ALA A 16 6.88 -21.75 -5.11
C ALA A 16 6.00 -21.34 -6.29
N LEU A 17 5.14 -22.23 -6.79
CA LEU A 17 4.19 -21.92 -7.86
C LEU A 17 3.06 -21.02 -7.39
N LEU A 18 2.54 -21.23 -6.19
CA LEU A 18 1.52 -20.34 -5.60
C LEU A 18 2.11 -18.95 -5.32
N GLY A 19 3.33 -18.88 -4.80
CA GLY A 19 4.05 -17.61 -4.59
C GLY A 19 4.32 -16.87 -5.89
N SER A 20 4.71 -17.59 -6.97
CA SER A 20 4.94 -16.98 -8.29
C SER A 20 3.63 -16.49 -8.93
N ILE A 21 2.55 -17.27 -8.84
CA ILE A 21 1.23 -16.88 -9.37
C ILE A 21 0.68 -15.66 -8.60
N GLN A 22 0.84 -15.63 -7.29
CA GLN A 22 0.40 -14.52 -6.46
C GLN A 22 1.24 -13.25 -6.71
N LYS A 23 2.56 -13.43 -6.92
CA LYS A 23 3.48 -12.36 -7.31
C LYS A 23 3.18 -11.84 -8.72
N GLU A 24 2.93 -12.72 -9.67
CA GLU A 24 2.59 -12.37 -11.05
C GLU A 24 1.23 -11.65 -11.10
N LYS A 25 0.24 -12.12 -10.35
CA LYS A 25 -1.04 -11.45 -10.18
C LYS A 25 -0.88 -10.08 -9.55
N LEU A 26 -0.10 -9.94 -8.47
CA LEU A 26 0.19 -8.68 -7.82
C LEU A 26 0.96 -7.73 -8.76
N GLN A 27 1.93 -8.24 -9.54
CA GLN A 27 2.66 -7.45 -10.52
C GLN A 27 1.78 -7.01 -11.69
N LEU A 28 0.90 -7.88 -12.19
CA LEU A 28 -0.07 -7.55 -13.23
C LEU A 28 -1.10 -6.52 -12.73
N GLU A 29 -1.56 -6.66 -11.49
CA GLU A 29 -2.46 -5.69 -10.87
C GLU A 29 -1.74 -4.36 -10.59
N VAL A 30 -0.48 -4.38 -10.16
CA VAL A 30 0.35 -3.17 -10.01
C VAL A 30 0.65 -2.52 -11.37
N GLN A 31 0.87 -3.28 -12.45
CA GLN A 31 1.01 -2.74 -13.81
C GLN A 31 -0.32 -2.20 -14.37
N ALA A 32 -1.45 -2.84 -14.02
CA ALA A 32 -2.78 -2.29 -14.31
C ALA A 32 -3.07 -0.96 -13.57
N LEU A 33 -2.21 -0.59 -12.62
CA LEU A 33 -2.28 0.68 -11.88
C LEU A 33 -2.03 1.92 -12.76
N ASP A 34 -1.46 1.78 -13.95
CA ASP A 34 -1.23 2.91 -14.87
C ASP A 34 -2.53 3.45 -15.52
N HIS A 35 -3.66 2.76 -15.37
CA HIS A 35 -4.91 3.11 -16.05
C HIS A 35 -6.03 3.66 -15.14
N GLY A 36 -5.69 4.20 -13.94
CA GLY A 36 -6.69 4.83 -13.08
C GLY A 36 -7.26 6.12 -13.67
N GLN A 37 -8.57 6.33 -13.51
CA GLN A 37 -9.22 7.56 -13.94
C GLN A 37 -8.98 8.68 -12.93
N LEU A 38 -8.42 9.80 -13.39
CA LEU A 38 -8.33 11.03 -12.61
C LEU A 38 -9.72 11.68 -12.53
N LYS A 39 -10.21 11.90 -11.31
CA LYS A 39 -11.51 12.54 -11.03
C LYS A 39 -11.36 13.58 -9.91
N GLN A 40 -12.24 14.58 -9.91
CA GLN A 40 -12.46 15.44 -8.74
C GLN A 40 -13.46 14.74 -7.83
N ILE A 41 -13.08 14.49 -6.60
CA ILE A 41 -13.90 13.77 -5.61
C ILE A 41 -14.10 14.66 -4.40
N ASN A 42 -15.34 14.69 -3.90
CA ASN A 42 -15.66 15.45 -2.71
C ASN A 42 -14.89 14.88 -1.51
N VAL A 43 -14.28 15.76 -0.71
CA VAL A 43 -13.49 15.34 0.46
C VAL A 43 -14.30 14.59 1.50
N LYS A 44 -15.65 14.79 1.51
CA LYS A 44 -16.57 14.09 2.42
C LYS A 44 -16.88 12.66 1.99
N ASP A 45 -16.70 12.34 0.71
CA ASP A 45 -16.92 11.00 0.16
C ASP A 45 -15.70 10.08 0.36
N LEU A 46 -14.65 10.62 0.97
CA LEU A 46 -13.41 9.91 1.26
C LEU A 46 -13.35 9.51 2.73
N LYS A 47 -12.98 8.26 2.99
CA LYS A 47 -12.64 7.80 4.33
C LYS A 47 -11.19 7.35 4.42
N ARG A 48 -10.67 7.38 5.64
CA ARG A 48 -9.35 6.88 5.96
C ARG A 48 -9.25 5.38 5.66
N GLY A 49 -8.16 4.96 4.99
CA GLY A 49 -7.87 3.56 4.78
C GLY A 49 -7.49 2.84 6.09
N ASN A 50 -7.96 1.59 6.24
CA ASN A 50 -7.69 0.76 7.41
C ASN A 50 -6.21 0.41 7.57
N TYR A 51 -5.41 0.56 6.52
CA TYR A 51 -4.03 0.12 6.43
C TYR A 51 -3.00 1.25 6.46
N GLN A 52 -3.40 2.45 6.90
CA GLN A 52 -2.51 3.60 7.01
C GLN A 52 -1.61 3.47 8.26
N PRO A 53 -0.30 3.23 8.10
CA PRO A 53 0.60 2.92 9.22
C PRO A 53 0.98 4.16 10.05
N ARG A 54 0.79 5.37 9.54
CA ARG A 54 1.11 6.61 10.28
C ARG A 54 0.07 6.89 11.36
N ARG A 55 0.40 6.53 12.60
CA ARG A 55 -0.40 6.89 13.77
C ARG A 55 -0.23 8.35 14.18
N PHE A 56 0.94 8.94 13.90
CA PHE A 56 1.26 10.33 14.27
C PHE A 56 1.58 11.15 13.02
N ILE A 57 0.72 12.11 12.72
CA ILE A 57 0.99 13.18 11.76
C ILE A 57 1.21 14.41 12.61
N HIS A 58 2.40 15.01 12.55
CA HIS A 58 2.69 16.26 13.24
C HIS A 58 1.76 17.37 12.71
N GLU A 59 1.10 18.05 13.63
CA GLU A 59 0.10 19.07 13.32
C GLU A 59 0.73 20.23 12.51
N GLU A 60 1.95 20.63 12.89
CA GLU A 60 2.72 21.69 12.21
C GLU A 60 2.95 21.36 10.73
N ASP A 61 3.46 20.16 10.42
CA ASP A 61 3.67 19.71 9.04
C ASP A 61 2.37 19.70 8.22
N LEU A 62 1.23 19.44 8.89
CA LEU A 62 -0.06 19.39 8.25
C LEU A 62 -0.58 20.80 7.94
N GLN A 63 -0.32 21.77 8.81
CA GLN A 63 -0.68 23.18 8.62
C GLN A 63 0.14 23.80 7.48
N GLU A 64 1.44 23.53 7.40
CA GLU A 64 2.28 23.97 6.28
C GLU A 64 1.78 23.42 4.94
N LEU A 65 1.45 22.13 4.91
CA LEU A 65 0.90 21.48 3.72
C LEU A 65 -0.47 22.08 3.36
N ALA A 66 -1.32 22.38 4.33
CA ALA A 66 -2.61 23.01 4.12
C ALA A 66 -2.47 24.42 3.54
N ALA A 67 -1.51 25.21 4.04
CA ALA A 67 -1.21 26.53 3.48
C ALA A 67 -0.75 26.45 2.03
N SER A 68 0.11 25.49 1.70
CA SER A 68 0.54 25.21 0.34
C SER A 68 -0.62 24.79 -0.57
N ILE A 69 -1.45 23.88 -0.11
CA ILE A 69 -2.64 23.38 -0.84
C ILE A 69 -3.66 24.51 -1.07
N LYS A 70 -3.85 25.39 -0.09
CA LYS A 70 -4.73 26.56 -0.23
C LYS A 70 -4.27 27.49 -1.34
N LYS A 71 -2.95 27.61 -1.53
CA LYS A 71 -2.34 28.51 -2.53
C LYS A 71 -2.26 27.88 -3.93
N HIS A 72 -1.94 26.60 -4.01
CA HIS A 72 -1.59 25.94 -5.27
C HIS A 72 -2.53 24.79 -5.65
N GLY A 73 -3.48 24.44 -4.78
CA GLY A 73 -4.28 23.21 -4.94
C GLY A 73 -3.51 21.94 -4.59
N VAL A 74 -4.15 20.81 -4.75
CA VAL A 74 -3.54 19.48 -4.58
C VAL A 74 -2.86 19.10 -5.88
N MET A 75 -1.53 19.26 -5.95
CA MET A 75 -0.78 19.00 -7.18
C MET A 75 -0.61 17.52 -7.50
N GLN A 76 -0.51 16.67 -6.47
CA GLN A 76 -0.39 15.23 -6.65
C GLN A 76 -1.69 14.55 -6.23
N PRO A 77 -2.36 13.80 -7.12
CA PRO A 77 -3.63 13.16 -6.83
C PRO A 77 -3.57 12.18 -5.65
N ILE A 78 -4.70 12.00 -4.99
CA ILE A 78 -4.90 10.98 -3.95
C ILE A 78 -5.28 9.68 -4.65
N VAL A 79 -4.78 8.55 -4.19
CA VAL A 79 -5.18 7.24 -4.73
C VAL A 79 -6.28 6.67 -3.84
N ILE A 80 -7.40 6.31 -4.47
CA ILE A 80 -8.61 5.85 -3.80
C ILE A 80 -9.20 4.62 -4.49
N ARG A 81 -10.01 3.85 -3.75
CA ARG A 81 -10.80 2.76 -4.29
C ARG A 81 -12.28 2.91 -3.90
N PRO A 82 -13.21 2.41 -4.71
CA PRO A 82 -14.62 2.35 -4.34
C PRO A 82 -14.84 1.46 -3.11
N ILE A 83 -15.86 1.79 -2.32
CA ILE A 83 -16.35 0.95 -1.24
C ILE A 83 -17.80 0.66 -1.55
N GLU A 84 -18.14 -0.63 -1.57
CA GLU A 84 -19.52 -1.07 -1.69
C GLU A 84 -20.21 -0.89 -0.33
N ASP A 85 -21.44 -0.40 -0.33
CA ASP A 85 -22.35 -0.30 0.82
C ASP A 85 -21.93 0.65 1.96
N ASP A 86 -21.11 1.68 1.71
CA ASP A 86 -20.75 2.69 2.72
C ASP A 86 -21.29 4.09 2.35
N VAL A 87 -21.57 4.91 3.40
CA VAL A 87 -21.87 6.35 3.27
C VAL A 87 -20.72 7.13 2.62
N HIS A 88 -19.48 6.66 2.79
CA HIS A 88 -18.31 7.10 2.03
C HIS A 88 -18.17 6.21 0.82
N GLN A 89 -18.09 6.81 -0.34
CA GLN A 89 -17.99 6.06 -1.59
C GLN A 89 -16.59 5.54 -1.87
N TYR A 90 -15.56 6.08 -1.20
CA TYR A 90 -14.17 5.76 -1.49
C TYR A 90 -13.31 5.64 -0.23
N GLU A 91 -12.39 4.69 -0.26
CA GLU A 91 -11.34 4.51 0.74
C GLU A 91 -9.99 5.02 0.19
N ILE A 92 -9.25 5.76 1.03
CA ILE A 92 -7.94 6.28 0.66
C ILE A 92 -6.90 5.16 0.80
N ILE A 93 -6.22 4.85 -0.31
CA ILE A 93 -5.09 3.94 -0.37
C ILE A 93 -3.79 4.70 -0.10
N ALA A 94 -3.60 5.83 -0.78
CA ALA A 94 -2.42 6.69 -0.59
C ALA A 94 -2.78 8.17 -0.66
N GLY A 95 -2.12 9.00 0.16
CA GLY A 95 -2.31 10.44 0.17
C GLY A 95 -3.16 10.97 1.33
N GLU A 96 -3.29 10.27 2.46
CA GLU A 96 -4.06 10.70 3.63
C GLU A 96 -3.64 12.10 4.12
N ARG A 97 -2.34 12.43 4.15
CA ARG A 97 -1.88 13.78 4.54
C ARG A 97 -2.42 14.87 3.64
N ARG A 98 -2.45 14.62 2.32
CA ARG A 98 -3.00 15.57 1.33
C ARG A 98 -4.50 15.76 1.53
N TRP A 99 -5.23 14.68 1.77
CA TRP A 99 -6.65 14.75 2.08
C TRP A 99 -6.94 15.54 3.34
N ARG A 100 -6.23 15.28 4.46
CA ARG A 100 -6.40 16.05 5.70
C ARG A 100 -6.04 17.52 5.52
N ALA A 101 -4.91 17.80 4.86
CA ALA A 101 -4.49 19.15 4.59
C ALA A 101 -5.47 19.89 3.67
N ALA A 102 -6.08 19.20 2.69
CA ALA A 102 -7.13 19.77 1.84
C ALA A 102 -8.39 20.17 2.63
N GLN A 103 -8.79 19.35 3.62
CA GLN A 103 -9.89 19.68 4.53
C GLN A 103 -9.56 20.92 5.37
N ILE A 104 -8.36 21.00 5.93
CA ILE A 104 -7.88 22.18 6.69
C ILE A 104 -7.83 23.43 5.79
N ALA A 105 -7.42 23.27 4.53
CA ALA A 105 -7.38 24.33 3.53
C ALA A 105 -8.79 24.79 3.07
N GLY A 106 -9.84 24.07 3.46
CA GLY A 106 -11.23 24.37 3.11
C GLY A 106 -11.63 23.97 1.69
N LEU A 107 -10.91 23.03 1.07
CA LEU A 107 -11.30 22.51 -0.24
C LEU A 107 -12.50 21.57 -0.10
N THR A 108 -13.43 21.67 -1.05
CA THR A 108 -14.61 20.78 -1.15
C THR A 108 -14.31 19.54 -1.98
N GLU A 109 -13.38 19.63 -2.93
CA GLU A 109 -13.00 18.56 -3.83
C GLU A 109 -11.48 18.45 -3.94
N VAL A 110 -11.00 17.25 -4.23
CA VAL A 110 -9.58 16.95 -4.44
C VAL A 110 -9.40 16.07 -5.66
N PRO A 111 -8.31 16.24 -6.43
CA PRO A 111 -7.98 15.34 -7.51
C PRO A 111 -7.63 13.97 -6.95
N ALA A 112 -8.30 12.95 -7.44
CA ALA A 112 -8.09 11.58 -7.00
C ALA A 112 -8.03 10.63 -8.22
N ILE A 113 -7.22 9.60 -8.10
CA ILE A 113 -7.14 8.49 -9.04
C ILE A 113 -7.96 7.35 -8.46
N VAL A 114 -9.07 7.04 -9.13
CA VAL A 114 -9.95 5.93 -8.73
C VAL A 114 -9.39 4.63 -9.29
N ARG A 115 -9.17 3.66 -8.41
CA ARG A 115 -8.67 2.32 -8.73
C ARG A 115 -9.67 1.28 -8.22
N ASP A 116 -10.04 0.36 -9.09
CA ASP A 116 -10.78 -0.84 -8.68
C ASP A 116 -9.76 -1.90 -8.27
N LEU A 117 -9.52 -2.00 -6.97
CA LEU A 117 -8.48 -2.84 -6.38
C LEU A 117 -9.08 -3.74 -5.32
N SER A 118 -8.69 -5.02 -5.35
CA SER A 118 -8.99 -5.94 -4.25
C SER A 118 -8.34 -5.47 -2.94
N ASP A 119 -8.88 -5.90 -1.80
CA ASP A 119 -8.32 -5.59 -0.48
C ASP A 119 -6.83 -5.93 -0.39
N GLN A 120 -6.44 -7.09 -0.91
CA GLN A 120 -5.04 -7.54 -0.89
C GLN A 120 -4.12 -6.58 -1.64
N VAL A 121 -4.53 -6.11 -2.81
CA VAL A 121 -3.72 -5.16 -3.60
C VAL A 121 -3.66 -3.80 -2.94
N ALA A 122 -4.77 -3.31 -2.39
CA ALA A 122 -4.80 -2.06 -1.65
C ALA A 122 -3.86 -2.08 -0.43
N ILE A 123 -3.85 -3.19 0.33
CA ILE A 123 -2.93 -3.41 1.45
C ILE A 123 -1.48 -3.41 0.98
N ALA A 124 -1.18 -4.17 -0.10
CA ALA A 124 0.17 -4.26 -0.65
C ALA A 124 0.70 -2.88 -1.06
N LEU A 125 -0.09 -2.10 -1.79
CA LEU A 125 0.29 -0.76 -2.22
C LEU A 125 0.54 0.19 -1.05
N ALA A 126 -0.33 0.18 -0.05
CA ALA A 126 -0.17 1.01 1.14
C ALA A 126 1.11 0.64 1.92
N LEU A 127 1.44 -0.64 2.01
CA LEU A 127 2.66 -1.12 2.68
C LEU A 127 3.92 -0.80 1.86
N ILE A 128 3.90 -0.99 0.53
CA ILE A 128 5.03 -0.67 -0.35
C ILE A 128 5.32 0.84 -0.29
N GLU A 129 4.30 1.68 -0.44
CA GLU A 129 4.46 3.15 -0.35
C GLU A 129 5.12 3.53 0.98
N ASN A 130 4.66 2.93 2.07
CA ASN A 130 5.21 3.21 3.38
C ASN A 130 6.67 2.74 3.53
N ILE A 131 7.00 1.52 3.06
CA ILE A 131 8.37 0.96 3.18
C ILE A 131 9.37 1.73 2.30
N GLN A 132 8.93 2.28 1.18
CA GLN A 132 9.80 3.05 0.26
C GLN A 132 10.12 4.46 0.76
N ARG A 133 9.55 4.88 1.88
CA ARG A 133 9.84 6.20 2.45
C ARG A 133 11.23 6.24 3.06
N GLN A 134 11.92 7.36 2.85
CA GLN A 134 13.29 7.57 3.34
C GLN A 134 13.34 7.93 4.84
N ASP A 135 12.22 8.36 5.42
CA ASP A 135 12.12 8.88 6.79
C ASP A 135 11.58 7.86 7.82
N LEU A 136 11.47 6.58 7.45
CA LEU A 136 11.07 5.54 8.39
C LEU A 136 12.22 5.18 9.35
N ASN A 137 11.88 5.12 10.64
CA ASN A 137 12.80 4.52 11.59
C ASN A 137 12.86 2.98 11.40
N PRO A 138 13.94 2.32 11.88
CA PRO A 138 14.11 0.87 11.69
C PRO A 138 12.97 0.03 12.26
N ILE A 139 12.35 0.46 13.38
CA ILE A 139 11.25 -0.26 14.03
C ILE A 139 9.99 -0.21 13.16
N ASP A 140 9.61 0.96 12.67
CA ASP A 140 8.45 1.11 11.80
C ASP A 140 8.64 0.33 10.49
N GLN A 141 9.88 0.30 9.98
CA GLN A 141 10.23 -0.49 8.80
C GLN A 141 10.11 -1.99 9.06
N ALA A 142 10.61 -2.48 10.19
CA ALA A 142 10.48 -3.88 10.59
C ALA A 142 9.00 -4.29 10.74
N MET A 143 8.20 -3.48 11.41
CA MET A 143 6.76 -3.72 11.57
C MET A 143 6.02 -3.77 10.23
N ALA A 144 6.38 -2.89 9.28
CA ALA A 144 5.77 -2.89 7.95
C ALA A 144 6.15 -4.14 7.16
N LEU A 145 7.41 -4.58 7.21
CA LEU A 145 7.89 -5.80 6.56
C LEU A 145 7.29 -7.07 7.18
N GLN A 146 7.21 -7.12 8.51
CA GLN A 146 6.54 -8.22 9.20
C GLN A 146 5.08 -8.34 8.79
N ARG A 147 4.37 -7.22 8.75
CA ARG A 147 2.99 -7.17 8.31
C ARG A 147 2.82 -7.62 6.86
N PHE A 148 3.76 -7.25 6.00
CA PHE A 148 3.78 -7.70 4.61
C PHE A 148 3.95 -9.23 4.51
N HIS A 149 4.80 -9.80 5.37
CA HIS A 149 4.95 -11.24 5.49
C HIS A 149 3.68 -11.95 5.97
N GLU A 150 3.06 -11.43 7.03
CA GLU A 150 1.86 -12.02 7.64
C GLU A 150 0.63 -11.96 6.72
N GLU A 151 0.40 -10.82 6.06
CA GLU A 151 -0.77 -10.61 5.20
C GLU A 151 -0.68 -11.37 3.86
N PHE A 152 0.53 -11.51 3.31
CA PHE A 152 0.73 -12.09 1.97
C PHE A 152 1.42 -13.45 1.98
N GLY A 153 1.93 -13.92 3.12
CA GLY A 153 2.66 -15.18 3.22
C GLY A 153 3.95 -15.23 2.41
N LEU A 154 4.52 -14.06 2.07
CA LEU A 154 5.72 -13.95 1.25
C LEU A 154 6.98 -14.23 2.06
N SER A 155 7.95 -14.90 1.45
CA SER A 155 9.28 -15.08 2.04
C SER A 155 10.05 -13.75 2.08
N HIS A 156 11.07 -13.66 2.94
CA HIS A 156 11.94 -12.47 3.02
C HIS A 156 12.60 -12.12 1.67
N GLN A 157 12.87 -13.13 0.83
CA GLN A 157 13.40 -12.93 -0.52
C GLN A 157 12.39 -12.23 -1.43
N GLU A 158 11.15 -12.71 -1.45
CA GLU A 158 10.08 -12.13 -2.27
C GLU A 158 9.71 -10.73 -1.82
N ILE A 159 9.69 -10.50 -0.50
CA ILE A 159 9.49 -9.16 0.06
C ILE A 159 10.61 -8.22 -0.39
N ALA A 160 11.88 -8.64 -0.26
CA ALA A 160 13.03 -7.84 -0.65
C ALA A 160 12.97 -7.41 -2.13
N GLU A 161 12.62 -8.35 -3.02
CA GLU A 161 12.44 -8.08 -4.44
C GLU A 161 11.27 -7.12 -4.70
N THR A 162 10.14 -7.30 -3.99
CA THR A 162 8.95 -6.47 -4.16
C THR A 162 9.17 -5.02 -3.71
N VAL A 163 9.87 -4.82 -2.59
CA VAL A 163 10.12 -3.48 -2.03
C VAL A 163 11.41 -2.84 -2.52
N GLY A 164 12.19 -3.53 -3.36
CA GLY A 164 13.45 -3.03 -3.91
C GLY A 164 14.58 -2.91 -2.88
N LYS A 165 14.63 -3.80 -1.87
CA LYS A 165 15.64 -3.84 -0.82
C LYS A 165 16.48 -5.13 -0.89
N ALA A 166 17.65 -5.13 -0.23
CA ALA A 166 18.44 -6.34 -0.12
C ALA A 166 17.76 -7.34 0.83
N ARG A 167 17.85 -8.65 0.54
CA ARG A 167 17.31 -9.72 1.40
C ARG A 167 17.84 -9.63 2.83
N THR A 168 19.13 -9.33 2.99
CA THR A 168 19.77 -9.17 4.30
C THR A 168 19.14 -8.03 5.10
N THR A 169 18.73 -6.95 4.47
CA THR A 169 18.01 -5.86 5.12
C THR A 169 16.67 -6.31 5.65
N VAL A 170 15.91 -7.09 4.86
CA VAL A 170 14.60 -7.62 5.26
C VAL A 170 14.71 -8.68 6.37
N SER A 171 15.79 -9.48 6.36
CA SER A 171 15.97 -10.55 7.36
C SER A 171 16.54 -10.05 8.70
N ASN A 172 17.13 -8.85 8.73
CA ASN A 172 17.78 -8.28 9.93
C ASN A 172 16.92 -7.25 10.66
N LEU A 173 15.75 -6.94 10.14
CA LEU A 173 14.73 -6.07 10.74
C LEU A 173 13.67 -6.90 11.46
#